data_146572bfdd33d96b448c4c12620599d4
#
_entry.id   146572bfdd33d96b448c4c12620599d4
#
_cell.length_a   1.000
_cell.length_b   1.000
_cell.length_c   1.000
_cell.angle_alpha   90.00
_cell.angle_beta   90.00
_cell.angle_gamma   90.00
#
_symmetry.space_group_name_H-M   'P 1'
#
loop_
_entity.id
_entity.type
_entity.pdbx_description
1 polymer ?
#
loop_
_entity_poly.entity_id
_entity_poly.type
_entity_poly.pdbx_seq_one_letter_code
_entity_poly.pdbx_strand_id
1 'polypeptide(L)'
;MITTVTMNAAIDKTYYLPAFPHGKVSRVRQYLAAPGGKGINVAKVAAQLGAEVTASGIVGGMNGEIIKKQLDDMSIAHQFVAVEGESRLCLNIIDEETGSSTELLEPGPVVDNQALDAMEQTIAALARTSKVVCISGSLPAGAPADYYIRLVGAARKEGAYVILDASGDALRFGLQANPDMIKPNEEEVAALLGTGISDEQELLRAMEDLLREYWMERVCVSLGGAGSLTVTSQGRYRAVTPPIQVVNTVGCGDSFVAGMAVSLLKQLPAEEGIAMAAAAGTANALSAMAGSVDPDTFRRLLGQVEISRM
;
A
#
# COMPACT_ATOMS: atom_id res chain seq x y z
N MET A 1 -3.07 -6.04 16.99
CA MET A 1 -2.57 -6.49 15.69
C MET A 1 -2.95 -5.51 14.57
N ILE A 2 -2.41 -5.68 13.36
CA ILE A 2 -2.75 -4.94 12.14
C ILE A 2 -3.51 -5.89 11.21
N THR A 3 -4.59 -5.42 10.58
CA THR A 3 -5.22 -6.12 9.45
C THR A 3 -4.94 -5.35 8.17
N THR A 4 -4.55 -6.06 7.11
CA THR A 4 -4.37 -5.46 5.77
C THR A 4 -5.37 -6.05 4.79
N VAL A 5 -5.88 -5.22 3.87
CA VAL A 5 -6.92 -5.61 2.91
C VAL A 5 -6.42 -5.39 1.50
N THR A 6 -6.45 -6.46 0.70
CA THR A 6 -6.11 -6.45 -0.73
C THR A 6 -7.29 -6.98 -1.53
N MET A 7 -8.12 -6.08 -2.05
CA MET A 7 -9.32 -6.50 -2.79
C MET A 7 -9.01 -7.18 -4.12
N ASN A 8 -7.83 -6.95 -4.69
CA ASN A 8 -7.40 -7.50 -5.97
C ASN A 8 -5.98 -8.06 -5.84
N ALA A 9 -5.85 -9.15 -5.06
CA ALA A 9 -4.58 -9.81 -4.80
C ALA A 9 -3.93 -10.35 -6.08
N ALA A 10 -2.61 -10.39 -6.10
CA ALA A 10 -1.82 -10.77 -7.26
C ALA A 10 -0.68 -11.71 -6.89
N ILE A 11 -0.12 -12.39 -7.88
CA ILE A 11 1.26 -12.85 -7.85
C ILE A 11 2.08 -11.82 -8.63
N ASP A 12 2.96 -11.12 -7.94
CA ASP A 12 3.91 -10.21 -8.56
C ASP A 12 5.10 -11.00 -9.10
N LYS A 13 5.36 -10.87 -10.41
CA LYS A 13 6.49 -11.53 -11.08
C LYS A 13 7.38 -10.48 -11.72
N THR A 14 8.68 -10.51 -11.40
CA THR A 14 9.69 -9.68 -12.07
C THR A 14 10.57 -10.57 -12.93
N TYR A 15 10.64 -10.27 -14.22
CA TYR A 15 11.51 -10.92 -15.19
C TYR A 15 12.72 -10.02 -15.48
N TYR A 16 13.91 -10.60 -15.42
CA TYR A 16 15.16 -9.94 -15.84
C TYR A 16 15.54 -10.44 -17.20
N LEU A 17 15.61 -9.54 -18.17
CA LEU A 17 15.99 -9.80 -19.54
C LEU A 17 17.25 -9.00 -19.91
N PRO A 18 18.23 -9.60 -20.60
CA PRO A 18 19.37 -8.84 -21.12
C PRO A 18 18.96 -7.67 -22.01
N ALA A 19 17.89 -7.86 -22.79
CA ALA A 19 17.19 -6.86 -23.60
C ALA A 19 15.74 -7.29 -23.82
N PHE A 20 14.85 -6.32 -23.97
CA PHE A 20 13.42 -6.56 -24.24
C PHE A 20 13.02 -6.03 -25.64
N PRO A 21 13.43 -6.69 -26.72
CA PRO A 21 13.15 -6.28 -28.09
C PRO A 21 11.70 -6.58 -28.48
N HIS A 22 10.98 -5.59 -29.00
CA HIS A 22 9.62 -5.77 -29.51
C HIS A 22 9.58 -6.76 -30.69
N GLY A 23 8.57 -7.64 -30.71
CA GLY A 23 8.31 -8.57 -31.81
C GLY A 23 9.29 -9.73 -31.91
N LYS A 24 10.11 -9.97 -30.92
CA LYS A 24 11.08 -11.07 -30.87
C LYS A 24 10.83 -11.98 -29.66
N VAL A 25 11.32 -13.22 -29.75
CA VAL A 25 11.31 -14.15 -28.64
C VAL A 25 12.45 -13.81 -27.69
N SER A 26 12.11 -13.45 -26.44
CA SER A 26 13.08 -13.26 -25.37
C SER A 26 13.03 -14.44 -24.40
N ARG A 27 14.20 -14.90 -23.93
CA ARG A 27 14.30 -15.97 -22.94
C ARG A 27 14.61 -15.38 -21.58
N VAL A 28 13.71 -15.57 -20.63
CA VAL A 28 13.90 -15.15 -19.23
C VAL A 28 15.04 -15.96 -18.63
N ARG A 29 16.05 -15.31 -18.10
CA ARG A 29 17.18 -15.93 -17.39
C ARG A 29 16.93 -16.06 -15.91
N GLN A 30 16.32 -15.05 -15.32
CA GLN A 30 16.01 -15.00 -13.90
C GLN A 30 14.64 -14.39 -13.72
N TYR A 31 13.89 -14.91 -12.77
CA TYR A 31 12.64 -14.29 -12.34
C TYR A 31 12.50 -14.36 -10.82
N LEU A 32 11.77 -13.41 -10.27
CA LEU A 32 11.29 -13.40 -8.90
C LEU A 32 9.76 -13.52 -8.94
N ALA A 33 9.18 -14.22 -7.97
CA ALA A 33 7.74 -14.29 -7.81
C ALA A 33 7.40 -14.24 -6.32
N ALA A 34 6.43 -13.40 -5.96
CA ALA A 34 6.01 -13.21 -4.58
C ALA A 34 4.50 -12.92 -4.50
N PRO A 35 3.85 -13.18 -3.35
CA PRO A 35 2.49 -12.71 -3.14
C PRO A 35 2.50 -11.19 -3.15
N GLY A 36 1.53 -10.60 -3.85
CA GLY A 36 1.51 -9.19 -4.16
C GLY A 36 0.12 -8.57 -4.15
N GLY A 37 0.10 -7.31 -4.55
CA GLY A 37 -0.97 -6.36 -4.32
C GLY A 37 -0.71 -5.52 -3.07
N LYS A 38 -1.14 -4.24 -3.11
CA LYS A 38 -0.74 -3.23 -2.12
C LYS A 38 -0.90 -3.68 -0.66
N GLY A 39 -2.07 -4.19 -0.26
CA GLY A 39 -2.30 -4.62 1.12
C GLY A 39 -1.43 -5.82 1.54
N ILE A 40 -1.13 -6.76 0.63
CA ILE A 40 -0.19 -7.86 0.90
C ILE A 40 1.23 -7.32 1.09
N ASN A 41 1.65 -6.34 0.29
CA ASN A 41 2.95 -5.69 0.48
C ASN A 41 3.01 -4.98 1.84
N VAL A 42 1.93 -4.29 2.26
CA VAL A 42 1.82 -3.72 3.62
C VAL A 42 1.96 -4.82 4.68
N ALA A 43 1.29 -5.97 4.52
CA ALA A 43 1.38 -7.09 5.48
C ALA A 43 2.81 -7.61 5.61
N LYS A 44 3.48 -7.86 4.48
CA LYS A 44 4.87 -8.33 4.45
C LYS A 44 5.81 -7.40 5.20
N VAL A 45 5.75 -6.10 4.91
CA VAL A 45 6.63 -5.11 5.54
C VAL A 45 6.29 -4.95 7.02
N ALA A 46 5.00 -4.87 7.39
CA ALA A 46 4.61 -4.75 8.79
C ALA A 46 5.09 -5.96 9.62
N ALA A 47 5.03 -7.18 9.06
CA ALA A 47 5.59 -8.39 9.70
C ALA A 47 7.12 -8.30 9.83
N GLN A 48 7.85 -7.86 8.79
CA GLN A 48 9.30 -7.65 8.84
C GLN A 48 9.70 -6.59 9.88
N LEU A 49 8.84 -5.60 10.16
CA LEU A 49 9.00 -4.61 11.23
C LEU A 49 8.56 -5.11 12.62
N GLY A 50 8.22 -6.40 12.72
CA GLY A 50 7.91 -7.08 13.98
C GLY A 50 6.48 -6.88 14.47
N ALA A 51 5.53 -6.50 13.64
CA ALA A 51 4.12 -6.41 14.01
C ALA A 51 3.38 -7.74 13.79
N GLU A 52 2.42 -8.02 14.64
CA GLU A 52 1.42 -9.07 14.41
C GLU A 52 0.43 -8.59 13.34
N VAL A 53 0.34 -9.34 12.22
CA VAL A 53 -0.44 -8.95 11.04
C VAL A 53 -1.34 -10.09 10.58
N THR A 54 -2.54 -9.74 10.14
CA THR A 54 -3.43 -10.61 9.37
C THR A 54 -3.69 -10.01 8.00
N ALA A 55 -3.29 -10.69 6.94
CA ALA A 55 -3.61 -10.32 5.56
C ALA A 55 -5.02 -10.80 5.20
N SER A 56 -5.81 -9.94 4.55
CA SER A 56 -7.16 -10.25 4.10
C SER A 56 -7.42 -9.66 2.71
N GLY A 57 -8.55 -10.01 2.13
CA GLY A 57 -8.93 -9.55 0.80
C GLY A 57 -9.59 -10.65 -0.01
N ILE A 58 -9.47 -10.57 -1.33
CA ILE A 58 -10.05 -11.53 -2.27
C ILE A 58 -8.95 -12.29 -3.01
N VAL A 59 -9.10 -13.61 -3.08
CA VAL A 59 -8.26 -14.51 -3.86
C VAL A 59 -9.10 -15.51 -4.64
N GLY A 60 -8.57 -16.03 -5.75
CA GLY A 60 -9.24 -17.03 -6.56
C GLY A 60 -8.27 -17.99 -7.24
N GLY A 61 -8.73 -19.19 -7.52
CA GLY A 61 -8.04 -20.21 -8.29
C GLY A 61 -6.71 -20.68 -7.70
N MET A 62 -5.89 -21.27 -8.55
CA MET A 62 -4.57 -21.78 -8.14
C MET A 62 -3.61 -20.67 -7.72
N ASN A 63 -3.68 -19.51 -8.36
CA ASN A 63 -2.88 -18.35 -7.94
C ASN A 63 -3.24 -17.89 -6.52
N GLY A 64 -4.54 -17.95 -6.16
CA GLY A 64 -4.99 -17.67 -4.80
C GLY A 64 -4.42 -18.64 -3.76
N GLU A 65 -4.35 -19.94 -4.09
CA GLU A 65 -3.73 -20.95 -3.21
C GLU A 65 -2.21 -20.71 -3.07
N ILE A 66 -1.54 -20.34 -4.16
CA ILE A 66 -0.11 -19.98 -4.13
C ILE A 66 0.12 -18.75 -3.22
N ILE A 67 -0.72 -17.73 -3.32
CA ILE A 67 -0.64 -16.54 -2.46
C ILE A 67 -0.75 -16.93 -0.99
N LYS A 68 -1.78 -17.71 -0.61
CA LYS A 68 -1.98 -18.16 0.77
C LYS A 68 -0.79 -18.97 1.27
N LYS A 69 -0.35 -19.96 0.47
CA LYS A 69 0.82 -20.77 0.82
C LYS A 69 2.07 -19.94 1.05
N GLN A 70 2.34 -18.95 0.20
CA GLN A 70 3.53 -18.10 0.37
C GLN A 70 3.41 -17.19 1.61
N LEU A 71 2.21 -16.76 2.00
CA LEU A 71 2.00 -16.04 3.26
C LEU A 71 2.22 -16.96 4.47
N ASP A 72 1.78 -18.22 4.41
CA ASP A 72 2.08 -19.23 5.43
C ASP A 72 3.59 -19.45 5.58
N ASP A 73 4.30 -19.61 4.44
CA ASP A 73 5.77 -19.75 4.42
C ASP A 73 6.50 -18.53 5.05
N MET A 74 5.87 -17.35 5.01
CA MET A 74 6.34 -16.11 5.67
C MET A 74 5.83 -15.96 7.11
N SER A 75 5.06 -16.93 7.63
CA SER A 75 4.40 -16.85 8.95
C SER A 75 3.47 -15.64 9.11
N ILE A 76 2.82 -15.22 8.03
CA ILE A 76 1.82 -14.14 8.03
C ILE A 76 0.42 -14.79 8.07
N ALA A 77 -0.30 -14.56 9.16
CA ALA A 77 -1.69 -15.01 9.28
C ALA A 77 -2.55 -14.37 8.16
N HIS A 78 -3.51 -15.14 7.65
CA HIS A 78 -4.37 -14.63 6.60
C HIS A 78 -5.81 -15.13 6.70
N GLN A 79 -6.75 -14.33 6.20
CA GLN A 79 -8.16 -14.67 6.10
C GLN A 79 -8.74 -14.02 4.84
N PHE A 80 -8.70 -14.74 3.72
CA PHE A 80 -9.22 -14.27 2.42
C PHE A 80 -10.62 -14.82 2.14
N VAL A 81 -11.40 -14.04 1.39
CA VAL A 81 -12.60 -14.51 0.73
C VAL A 81 -12.19 -15.14 -0.61
N ALA A 82 -12.56 -16.39 -0.81
CA ALA A 82 -12.29 -17.11 -2.06
C ALA A 82 -13.41 -16.85 -3.08
N VAL A 83 -13.04 -16.61 -4.33
CA VAL A 83 -13.97 -16.39 -5.45
C VAL A 83 -13.62 -17.29 -6.62
N GLU A 84 -14.57 -17.43 -7.57
CA GLU A 84 -14.31 -18.09 -8.85
C GLU A 84 -13.36 -17.24 -9.71
N GLY A 85 -12.63 -17.90 -10.62
CA GLY A 85 -11.59 -17.28 -11.45
C GLY A 85 -10.23 -17.29 -10.77
N GLU A 86 -9.24 -16.72 -11.42
CA GLU A 86 -7.85 -16.70 -10.97
C GLU A 86 -7.46 -15.35 -10.38
N SER A 87 -6.74 -15.34 -9.26
CA SER A 87 -6.00 -14.17 -8.83
C SER A 87 -5.00 -13.78 -9.92
N ARG A 88 -4.88 -12.49 -10.17
CA ARG A 88 -4.12 -11.94 -11.29
C ARG A 88 -2.61 -12.13 -11.16
N LEU A 89 -1.93 -12.08 -12.30
CA LEU A 89 -0.50 -11.88 -12.37
C LEU A 89 -0.22 -10.38 -12.63
N CYS A 90 0.77 -9.85 -11.92
CA CYS A 90 1.36 -8.54 -12.21
C CYS A 90 2.79 -8.80 -12.66
N LEU A 91 3.08 -8.56 -13.93
CA LEU A 91 4.39 -8.82 -14.50
C LEU A 91 5.17 -7.51 -14.57
N ASN A 92 6.38 -7.51 -14.04
CA ASN A 92 7.35 -6.44 -14.23
C ASN A 92 8.52 -6.99 -15.06
N ILE A 93 8.81 -6.38 -16.21
CA ILE A 93 9.88 -6.76 -17.11
C ILE A 93 10.99 -5.72 -17.00
N ILE A 94 12.13 -6.13 -16.48
CA ILE A 94 13.34 -5.31 -16.40
C ILE A 94 14.21 -5.59 -17.63
N ASP A 95 14.42 -4.56 -18.41
CA ASP A 95 15.39 -4.55 -19.50
C ASP A 95 16.75 -4.10 -18.93
N GLU A 96 17.71 -5.03 -18.83
CA GLU A 96 19.02 -4.77 -18.20
C GLU A 96 19.91 -3.89 -19.07
N GLU A 97 19.69 -3.86 -20.41
CA GLU A 97 20.46 -3.02 -21.34
C GLU A 97 20.09 -1.54 -21.20
N THR A 98 18.80 -1.25 -21.08
CA THR A 98 18.28 0.13 -21.00
C THR A 98 18.02 0.59 -19.57
N GLY A 99 17.94 -0.33 -18.61
CA GLY A 99 17.49 -0.07 -17.25
C GLY A 99 16.00 0.26 -17.15
N SER A 100 15.23 0.05 -18.20
CA SER A 100 13.80 0.34 -18.21
C SER A 100 12.98 -0.78 -17.59
N SER A 101 11.81 -0.40 -17.04
CA SER A 101 10.83 -1.31 -16.44
C SER A 101 9.51 -1.20 -17.19
N THR A 102 8.90 -2.34 -17.54
CA THR A 102 7.58 -2.41 -18.18
C THR A 102 6.66 -3.27 -17.35
N GLU A 103 5.55 -2.71 -16.92
CA GLU A 103 4.54 -3.41 -16.15
C GLU A 103 3.36 -3.87 -17.02
N LEU A 104 2.94 -5.13 -16.83
CA LEU A 104 1.73 -5.72 -17.41
C LEU A 104 0.84 -6.20 -16.27
N LEU A 105 -0.31 -5.56 -16.10
CA LEU A 105 -1.22 -5.80 -14.99
C LEU A 105 -2.49 -6.48 -15.50
N GLU A 106 -2.76 -7.69 -15.06
CA GLU A 106 -4.01 -8.38 -15.34
C GLU A 106 -5.17 -7.78 -14.51
N PRO A 107 -6.42 -7.88 -14.98
CA PRO A 107 -7.59 -7.33 -14.25
C PRO A 107 -7.94 -8.08 -12.96
N GLY A 108 -7.61 -9.37 -12.87
CA GLY A 108 -8.00 -10.25 -11.76
C GLY A 108 -9.41 -10.83 -11.89
N PRO A 109 -9.92 -11.54 -10.86
CA PRO A 109 -11.22 -12.18 -10.89
C PRO A 109 -12.36 -11.17 -10.86
N VAL A 110 -13.51 -11.56 -11.40
CA VAL A 110 -14.76 -10.80 -11.27
C VAL A 110 -15.45 -11.21 -9.97
N VAL A 111 -15.86 -10.22 -9.17
CA VAL A 111 -16.55 -10.47 -7.90
C VAL A 111 -18.04 -10.20 -8.01
N ASP A 112 -18.83 -10.94 -7.25
CA ASP A 112 -20.27 -10.76 -7.09
C ASP A 112 -20.64 -10.14 -5.74
N ASN A 113 -21.91 -9.83 -5.55
CA ASN A 113 -22.39 -9.24 -4.29
C ASN A 113 -22.19 -10.19 -3.10
N GLN A 114 -22.23 -11.51 -3.28
CA GLN A 114 -22.02 -12.46 -2.20
C GLN A 114 -20.59 -12.40 -1.68
N ALA A 115 -19.62 -12.32 -2.57
CA ALA A 115 -18.19 -12.14 -2.22
C ALA A 115 -17.96 -10.79 -1.53
N LEU A 116 -18.59 -9.71 -2.01
CA LEU A 116 -18.52 -8.39 -1.39
C LEU A 116 -19.13 -8.37 0.02
N ASP A 117 -20.28 -8.99 0.23
CA ASP A 117 -20.92 -9.10 1.54
C ASP A 117 -20.08 -9.96 2.50
N ALA A 118 -19.50 -11.05 2.03
CA ALA A 118 -18.58 -11.89 2.81
C ALA A 118 -17.32 -11.12 3.21
N MET A 119 -16.79 -10.28 2.32
CA MET A 119 -15.61 -9.46 2.58
C MET A 119 -15.88 -8.41 3.65
N GLU A 120 -17.02 -7.70 3.59
CA GLU A 120 -17.42 -6.74 4.62
C GLU A 120 -17.55 -7.41 5.99
N GLN A 121 -18.21 -8.58 6.07
CA GLN A 121 -18.32 -9.35 7.31
C GLN A 121 -16.96 -9.79 7.85
N THR A 122 -16.06 -10.22 6.95
CA THR A 122 -14.69 -10.61 7.31
C THR A 122 -13.93 -9.43 7.91
N ILE A 123 -14.01 -8.24 7.29
CA ILE A 123 -13.34 -7.05 7.82
C ILE A 123 -13.95 -6.61 9.14
N ALA A 124 -15.27 -6.62 9.30
CA ALA A 124 -15.90 -6.34 10.58
C ALA A 124 -15.41 -7.29 11.70
N ALA A 125 -15.27 -8.59 11.39
CA ALA A 125 -14.78 -9.56 12.36
C ALA A 125 -13.31 -9.32 12.74
N LEU A 126 -12.44 -9.07 11.75
CA LEU A 126 -11.01 -8.81 11.98
C LEU A 126 -10.77 -7.48 12.70
N ALA A 127 -11.55 -6.45 12.40
CA ALA A 127 -11.42 -5.12 12.99
C ALA A 127 -11.64 -5.13 14.51
N ARG A 128 -12.45 -6.05 15.06
CA ARG A 128 -12.68 -6.18 16.52
C ARG A 128 -11.40 -6.42 17.33
N THR A 129 -10.41 -7.04 16.70
CA THR A 129 -9.13 -7.36 17.36
C THR A 129 -7.96 -6.54 16.79
N SER A 130 -8.21 -5.73 15.76
CA SER A 130 -7.21 -4.91 15.10
C SER A 130 -7.20 -3.50 15.66
N LYS A 131 -6.01 -2.98 16.00
CA LYS A 131 -5.85 -1.55 16.28
C LYS A 131 -5.83 -0.71 15.00
N VAL A 132 -5.27 -1.29 13.92
CA VAL A 132 -5.14 -0.62 12.62
C VAL A 132 -5.62 -1.55 11.52
N VAL A 133 -6.43 -1.01 10.59
CA VAL A 133 -6.86 -1.67 9.36
C VAL A 133 -6.35 -0.87 8.18
N CYS A 134 -5.52 -1.47 7.32
CA CYS A 134 -5.00 -0.85 6.10
C CYS A 134 -5.79 -1.40 4.90
N ILE A 135 -6.57 -0.56 4.24
CA ILE A 135 -7.29 -0.90 3.02
C ILE A 135 -6.50 -0.31 1.85
N SER A 136 -5.93 -1.18 0.99
CA SER A 136 -4.96 -0.72 0.00
C SER A 136 -5.16 -1.36 -1.37
N GLY A 137 -5.01 -0.56 -2.42
CA GLY A 137 -4.99 -0.99 -3.81
C GLY A 137 -6.31 -0.77 -4.56
N SER A 138 -6.40 -1.37 -5.74
CA SER A 138 -7.55 -1.27 -6.63
C SER A 138 -8.66 -2.25 -6.25
N LEU A 139 -9.87 -1.92 -6.63
CA LEU A 139 -11.00 -2.84 -6.59
C LEU A 139 -10.93 -3.84 -7.76
N PRO A 140 -11.39 -5.09 -7.57
CA PRO A 140 -11.53 -6.05 -8.65
C PRO A 140 -12.73 -5.71 -9.55
N ALA A 141 -12.77 -6.30 -10.75
CA ALA A 141 -13.93 -6.19 -11.63
C ALA A 141 -15.20 -6.72 -10.94
N GLY A 142 -16.35 -6.08 -11.16
CA GLY A 142 -17.62 -6.40 -10.50
C GLY A 142 -17.85 -5.69 -9.17
N ALA A 143 -16.80 -5.17 -8.51
CA ALA A 143 -16.97 -4.32 -7.34
C ALA A 143 -17.39 -2.91 -7.76
N PRO A 144 -18.42 -2.30 -7.14
CA PRO A 144 -18.77 -0.92 -7.39
C PRO A 144 -17.67 0.02 -6.92
N ALA A 145 -17.48 1.17 -7.59
CA ALA A 145 -16.39 2.10 -7.31
C ALA A 145 -16.43 2.68 -5.89
N ASP A 146 -17.60 2.69 -5.26
CA ASP A 146 -17.85 3.16 -3.89
C ASP A 146 -17.72 2.08 -2.82
N TYR A 147 -17.31 0.85 -3.19
CA TYR A 147 -17.29 -0.28 -2.27
C TYR A 147 -16.39 -0.05 -1.04
N TYR A 148 -15.34 0.76 -1.15
CA TYR A 148 -14.50 1.08 0.00
C TYR A 148 -15.24 1.86 1.10
N ILE A 149 -16.37 2.52 0.81
CA ILE A 149 -17.25 3.10 1.84
C ILE A 149 -17.67 2.02 2.84
N ARG A 150 -18.08 0.84 2.33
CA ARG A 150 -18.53 -0.28 3.16
C ARG A 150 -17.40 -0.81 4.03
N LEU A 151 -16.20 -1.04 3.47
CA LEU A 151 -15.08 -1.61 4.21
C LEU A 151 -14.52 -0.64 5.27
N VAL A 152 -14.35 0.63 4.91
CA VAL A 152 -13.93 1.69 5.87
C VAL A 152 -14.96 1.80 6.98
N GLY A 153 -16.25 1.87 6.64
CA GLY A 153 -17.36 1.95 7.62
C GLY A 153 -17.41 0.75 8.56
N ALA A 154 -17.23 -0.47 8.00
CA ALA A 154 -17.21 -1.70 8.79
C ALA A 154 -16.05 -1.73 9.79
N ALA A 155 -14.85 -1.33 9.37
CA ALA A 155 -13.67 -1.30 10.24
C ALA A 155 -13.79 -0.22 11.32
N ARG A 156 -14.22 1.00 10.96
CA ARG A 156 -14.40 2.10 11.93
C ARG A 156 -15.47 1.83 12.96
N LYS A 157 -16.55 1.16 12.58
CA LYS A 157 -17.63 0.77 13.51
C LYS A 157 -17.14 -0.10 14.66
N GLU A 158 -16.13 -0.92 14.42
CA GLU A 158 -15.49 -1.77 15.43
C GLU A 158 -14.35 -1.06 16.19
N GLY A 159 -14.11 0.23 15.91
CA GLY A 159 -13.13 1.06 16.62
C GLY A 159 -11.69 0.95 16.12
N ALA A 160 -11.45 0.33 14.96
CA ALA A 160 -10.13 0.28 14.38
C ALA A 160 -9.74 1.62 13.73
N TYR A 161 -8.47 1.98 13.80
CA TYR A 161 -7.89 3.08 13.02
C TYR A 161 -7.76 2.64 11.55
N VAL A 162 -8.34 3.38 10.62
CA VAL A 162 -8.39 2.99 9.22
C VAL A 162 -7.45 3.84 8.36
N ILE A 163 -6.52 3.17 7.69
CA ILE A 163 -5.67 3.76 6.64
C ILE A 163 -6.24 3.33 5.28
N LEU A 164 -6.56 4.30 4.43
CA LEU A 164 -6.99 4.05 3.05
C LEU A 164 -5.89 4.50 2.08
N ASP A 165 -5.31 3.56 1.32
CA ASP A 165 -4.34 3.79 0.25
C ASP A 165 -4.89 3.28 -1.09
N ALA A 166 -5.77 4.04 -1.67
CA ALA A 166 -6.42 3.78 -2.96
C ALA A 166 -6.19 4.95 -3.91
N SER A 167 -6.61 4.81 -5.16
CA SER A 167 -6.50 5.85 -6.19
C SER A 167 -7.82 6.03 -6.95
N GLY A 168 -7.93 7.14 -7.70
CA GLY A 168 -9.07 7.43 -8.55
C GLY A 168 -10.40 7.45 -7.82
N ASP A 169 -11.43 6.88 -8.43
CA ASP A 169 -12.79 6.86 -7.88
C ASP A 169 -12.88 6.08 -6.56
N ALA A 170 -12.12 5.00 -6.40
CA ALA A 170 -12.10 4.24 -5.17
C ALA A 170 -11.62 5.07 -3.96
N LEU A 171 -10.62 5.93 -4.15
CA LEU A 171 -10.19 6.88 -3.13
C LEU A 171 -11.25 7.96 -2.91
N ARG A 172 -11.73 8.60 -3.99
CA ARG A 172 -12.72 9.67 -3.92
C ARG A 172 -14.00 9.29 -3.18
N PHE A 173 -14.52 8.10 -3.46
CA PHE A 173 -15.69 7.59 -2.74
C PHE A 173 -15.34 7.11 -1.33
N GLY A 174 -14.21 6.42 -1.16
CA GLY A 174 -13.78 5.90 0.15
C GLY A 174 -13.58 6.99 1.20
N LEU A 175 -13.21 8.22 0.80
CA LEU A 175 -13.15 9.39 1.69
C LEU A 175 -14.48 9.71 2.37
N GLN A 176 -15.63 9.42 1.73
CA GLN A 176 -16.95 9.67 2.30
C GLN A 176 -17.25 8.84 3.57
N ALA A 177 -16.50 7.76 3.79
CA ALA A 177 -16.58 6.98 5.02
C ALA A 177 -15.62 7.49 6.12
N ASN A 178 -14.97 8.63 5.90
CA ASN A 178 -14.06 9.29 6.84
C ASN A 178 -12.96 8.35 7.36
N PRO A 179 -12.06 7.81 6.51
CA PRO A 179 -10.89 7.07 7.01
C PRO A 179 -10.06 7.96 7.94
N ASP A 180 -9.32 7.38 8.86
CA ASP A 180 -8.51 8.16 9.79
C ASP A 180 -7.23 8.70 9.15
N MET A 181 -6.76 8.01 8.10
CA MET A 181 -5.57 8.42 7.33
C MET A 181 -5.70 8.03 5.86
N ILE A 182 -5.17 8.87 4.97
CA ILE A 182 -4.91 8.56 3.57
C ILE A 182 -3.44 8.80 3.20
N LYS A 183 -2.97 8.12 2.14
CA LYS A 183 -1.62 8.33 1.59
C LYS A 183 -1.64 8.45 0.06
N PRO A 184 -2.11 9.53 -0.53
CA PRO A 184 -1.94 9.79 -1.95
C PRO A 184 -0.51 10.22 -2.31
N ASN A 185 -0.19 10.24 -3.59
CA ASN A 185 0.91 11.02 -4.16
C ASN A 185 0.40 12.38 -4.67
N GLU A 186 1.30 13.23 -5.19
CA GLU A 186 0.94 14.57 -5.69
C GLU A 186 -0.08 14.51 -6.84
N GLU A 187 0.07 13.57 -7.76
CA GLU A 187 -0.85 13.39 -8.90
C GLU A 187 -2.24 12.94 -8.43
N GLU A 188 -2.31 12.06 -7.44
CA GLU A 188 -3.57 11.60 -6.85
C GLU A 188 -4.29 12.73 -6.10
N VAL A 189 -3.54 13.61 -5.40
CA VAL A 189 -4.14 14.80 -4.76
C VAL A 189 -4.67 15.76 -5.84
N ALA A 190 -3.89 16.04 -6.87
CA ALA A 190 -4.33 16.89 -7.99
C ALA A 190 -5.59 16.32 -8.66
N ALA A 191 -5.66 15.02 -8.88
CA ALA A 191 -6.82 14.34 -9.43
C ALA A 191 -8.06 14.42 -8.52
N LEU A 192 -7.89 14.32 -7.19
CA LEU A 192 -8.98 14.49 -6.22
C LEU A 192 -9.58 15.90 -6.26
N LEU A 193 -8.72 16.92 -6.40
CA LEU A 193 -9.15 18.32 -6.43
C LEU A 193 -9.68 18.75 -7.81
N GLY A 194 -9.38 17.97 -8.86
CA GLY A 194 -9.70 18.35 -10.24
C GLY A 194 -8.90 19.55 -10.76
N THR A 195 -7.81 19.93 -10.09
CA THR A 195 -6.93 21.06 -10.43
C THR A 195 -5.47 20.66 -10.26
N GLY A 196 -4.59 21.27 -11.06
CA GLY A 196 -3.13 21.11 -10.87
C GLY A 196 -2.67 21.75 -9.56
N ILE A 197 -1.62 21.22 -8.99
CA ILE A 197 -0.93 21.78 -7.81
C ILE A 197 0.35 22.41 -8.31
N SER A 198 0.53 23.70 -8.04
CA SER A 198 1.64 24.49 -8.60
C SER A 198 2.88 24.52 -7.70
N ASP A 199 2.69 24.40 -6.38
CA ASP A 199 3.77 24.45 -5.40
C ASP A 199 3.42 23.69 -4.10
N GLU A 200 4.42 23.53 -3.24
CA GLU A 200 4.30 22.84 -1.96
C GLU A 200 3.30 23.51 -1.00
N GLN A 201 3.17 24.84 -1.04
CA GLN A 201 2.24 25.56 -0.18
C GLN A 201 0.78 25.32 -0.59
N GLU A 202 0.52 25.19 -1.87
CA GLU A 202 -0.78 24.81 -2.39
C GLU A 202 -1.11 23.36 -2.02
N LEU A 203 -0.12 22.45 -2.14
CA LEU A 203 -0.27 21.07 -1.70
C LEU A 203 -0.60 20.98 -0.20
N LEU A 204 0.11 21.68 0.66
CA LEU A 204 -0.14 21.71 2.10
C LEU A 204 -1.53 22.22 2.44
N ARG A 205 -2.01 23.29 1.75
CA ARG A 205 -3.40 23.77 1.92
C ARG A 205 -4.42 22.73 1.51
N ALA A 206 -4.20 22.08 0.37
CA ALA A 206 -5.07 21.00 -0.09
C ALA A 206 -5.14 19.84 0.90
N MET A 207 -4.00 19.43 1.46
CA MET A 207 -3.94 18.39 2.49
C MET A 207 -4.72 18.79 3.76
N GLU A 208 -4.63 20.05 4.18
CA GLU A 208 -5.41 20.56 5.33
C GLU A 208 -6.90 20.62 5.06
N ASP A 209 -7.29 20.99 3.83
CA ASP A 209 -8.69 21.02 3.43
C ASP A 209 -9.26 19.60 3.44
N LEU A 210 -8.57 18.61 2.86
CA LEU A 210 -8.94 17.20 2.91
C LEU A 210 -9.04 16.69 4.34
N LEU A 211 -8.07 17.01 5.20
CA LEU A 211 -8.06 16.59 6.60
C LEU A 211 -9.30 17.12 7.34
N ARG A 212 -9.68 18.37 7.11
CA ARG A 212 -10.85 19.01 7.74
C ARG A 212 -12.17 18.50 7.17
N GLU A 213 -12.27 18.39 5.84
CA GLU A 213 -13.49 18.00 5.13
C GLU A 213 -13.93 16.59 5.53
N TYR A 214 -12.98 15.67 5.62
CA TYR A 214 -13.24 14.26 5.92
C TYR A 214 -12.90 13.85 7.35
N TRP A 215 -12.70 14.82 8.27
CA TRP A 215 -12.45 14.57 9.70
C TRP A 215 -11.33 13.55 9.95
N MET A 216 -10.30 13.58 9.12
CA MET A 216 -9.15 12.68 9.23
C MET A 216 -8.18 13.13 10.32
N GLU A 217 -7.41 12.19 10.85
CA GLU A 217 -6.29 12.50 11.74
C GLU A 217 -5.01 12.83 10.99
N ARG A 218 -4.81 12.23 9.80
CA ARG A 218 -3.60 12.38 8.99
C ARG A 218 -3.87 12.35 7.50
N VAL A 219 -3.17 13.21 6.79
CA VAL A 219 -3.00 13.14 5.33
C VAL A 219 -1.50 13.09 5.06
N CYS A 220 -1.01 12.02 4.45
CA CYS A 220 0.39 11.85 4.07
C CYS A 220 0.51 11.89 2.55
N VAL A 221 1.41 12.70 2.01
CA VAL A 221 1.68 12.75 0.57
C VAL A 221 3.12 12.35 0.31
N SER A 222 3.31 11.34 -0.54
CA SER A 222 4.64 10.92 -0.98
C SER A 222 5.14 11.80 -2.12
N LEU A 223 6.40 12.25 -2.03
CA LEU A 223 7.09 13.13 -2.99
C LEU A 223 8.22 12.37 -3.72
N GLY A 224 8.11 11.04 -3.84
CA GLY A 224 9.17 10.21 -4.41
C GLY A 224 10.50 10.38 -3.67
N GLY A 225 11.58 10.64 -4.40
CA GLY A 225 12.92 10.86 -3.83
C GLY A 225 13.05 12.11 -2.94
N ALA A 226 12.08 13.03 -2.98
CA ALA A 226 12.06 14.22 -2.12
C ALA A 226 11.45 13.93 -0.72
N GLY A 227 11.04 12.69 -0.43
CA GLY A 227 10.52 12.28 0.86
C GLY A 227 9.00 12.34 0.95
N SER A 228 8.45 12.97 1.99
CA SER A 228 7.00 13.07 2.18
C SER A 228 6.59 14.30 2.97
N LEU A 229 5.34 14.72 2.77
CA LEU A 229 4.64 15.69 3.62
C LEU A 229 3.56 14.97 4.42
N THR A 230 3.38 15.38 5.66
CA THR A 230 2.31 14.89 6.52
C THR A 230 1.63 16.06 7.22
N VAL A 231 0.31 16.12 7.12
CA VAL A 231 -0.53 17.08 7.84
C VAL A 231 -1.38 16.32 8.87
N THR A 232 -1.39 16.86 10.08
CA THR A 232 -2.21 16.34 11.21
C THR A 232 -2.90 17.52 11.89
N SER A 233 -3.80 17.24 12.82
CA SER A 233 -4.37 18.30 13.69
C SER A 233 -3.33 19.01 14.56
N GLN A 234 -2.13 18.43 14.74
CA GLN A 234 -1.06 18.96 15.58
C GLN A 234 -0.03 19.79 14.80
N GLY A 235 0.00 19.69 13.48
CA GLY A 235 0.94 20.43 12.65
C GLY A 235 1.25 19.78 11.31
N ARG A 236 2.17 20.42 10.60
CA ARG A 236 2.69 20.00 9.31
C ARG A 236 4.10 19.47 9.51
N TYR A 237 4.43 18.41 8.83
CA TYR A 237 5.73 17.74 8.93
C TYR A 237 6.27 17.45 7.54
N ARG A 238 7.56 17.68 7.37
CA ARG A 238 8.31 17.21 6.20
C ARG A 238 9.29 16.14 6.64
N ALA A 239 9.27 15.01 5.94
CA ALA A 239 10.27 13.97 6.08
C ALA A 239 11.20 14.00 4.87
N VAL A 240 12.51 14.06 5.12
CA VAL A 240 13.55 13.94 4.10
C VAL A 240 14.33 12.66 4.36
N THR A 241 14.51 11.87 3.32
CA THR A 241 15.26 10.62 3.39
C THR A 241 16.67 10.81 2.80
N PRO A 242 17.66 10.05 3.26
CA PRO A 242 18.98 10.12 2.69
C PRO A 242 18.97 9.70 1.20
N PRO A 243 19.88 10.23 0.37
CA PRO A 243 20.01 9.80 -1.01
C PRO A 243 20.45 8.34 -1.06
N ILE A 244 19.82 7.57 -1.94
CA ILE A 244 20.07 6.15 -2.14
C ILE A 244 20.23 5.82 -3.62
N GLN A 245 20.89 4.70 -3.92
CA GLN A 245 20.83 4.10 -5.25
C GLN A 245 19.58 3.21 -5.33
N VAL A 246 18.56 3.69 -6.02
CA VAL A 246 17.28 2.99 -6.16
C VAL A 246 17.46 1.73 -7.00
N VAL A 247 16.91 0.61 -6.49
CA VAL A 247 16.83 -0.67 -7.18
C VAL A 247 15.43 -0.88 -7.77
N ASN A 248 14.37 -0.63 -6.98
CA ASN A 248 13.00 -0.79 -7.41
C ASN A 248 12.07 0.14 -6.62
N THR A 249 11.23 0.90 -7.30
CA THR A 249 10.27 1.83 -6.66
C THR A 249 8.92 1.20 -6.33
N VAL A 250 8.62 0.01 -6.88
CA VAL A 250 7.35 -0.68 -6.62
C VAL A 250 7.27 -1.09 -5.15
N GLY A 251 6.16 -0.79 -4.51
CA GLY A 251 5.92 -1.11 -3.10
C GLY A 251 6.49 -0.12 -2.08
N CYS A 252 7.17 0.97 -2.52
CA CYS A 252 7.65 2.00 -1.58
C CYS A 252 6.50 2.68 -0.83
N GLY A 253 5.40 3.00 -1.52
CA GLY A 253 4.19 3.54 -0.90
C GLY A 253 3.53 2.57 0.06
N ASP A 254 3.47 1.28 -0.28
CA ASP A 254 2.93 0.22 0.57
C ASP A 254 3.79 0.06 1.84
N SER A 255 5.12 0.14 1.68
CA SER A 255 6.08 0.08 2.78
C SER A 255 5.98 1.30 3.71
N PHE A 256 5.72 2.48 3.16
CA PHE A 256 5.41 3.68 3.94
C PHE A 256 4.14 3.46 4.78
N VAL A 257 3.05 2.94 4.18
CA VAL A 257 1.81 2.58 4.90
C VAL A 257 2.09 1.58 6.01
N ALA A 258 2.90 0.55 5.74
CA ALA A 258 3.29 -0.44 6.75
C ALA A 258 4.04 0.19 7.93
N GLY A 259 5.04 1.03 7.66
CA GLY A 259 5.77 1.77 8.70
C GLY A 259 4.85 2.64 9.55
N MET A 260 3.90 3.35 8.92
CA MET A 260 2.90 4.15 9.61
C MET A 260 1.96 3.28 10.45
N ALA A 261 1.46 2.17 9.91
CA ALA A 261 0.59 1.24 10.63
C ALA A 261 1.27 0.65 11.87
N VAL A 262 2.56 0.29 11.76
CA VAL A 262 3.36 -0.21 12.88
C VAL A 262 3.58 0.88 13.93
N SER A 263 3.82 2.12 13.53
CA SER A 263 3.99 3.24 14.46
C SER A 263 2.70 3.53 15.24
N LEU A 264 1.54 3.47 14.56
CA LEU A 264 0.23 3.62 15.18
C LEU A 264 -0.08 2.47 16.15
N LEU A 265 0.25 1.22 15.77
CA LEU A 265 0.11 0.07 16.66
C LEU A 265 0.92 0.24 17.94
N LYS A 266 2.14 0.82 17.82
CA LYS A 266 3.05 1.10 18.94
C LYS A 266 2.75 2.42 19.66
N GLN A 267 1.80 3.21 19.17
CA GLN A 267 1.43 4.51 19.73
C GLN A 267 2.61 5.50 19.81
N LEU A 268 3.47 5.49 18.79
CA LEU A 268 4.60 6.41 18.71
C LEU A 268 4.16 7.85 18.45
N PRO A 269 4.94 8.85 18.90
CA PRO A 269 4.75 10.25 18.51
C PRO A 269 4.71 10.44 17.00
N ALA A 270 4.08 11.53 16.52
CA ALA A 270 3.87 11.75 15.10
C ALA A 270 5.19 11.76 14.31
N GLU A 271 6.21 12.46 14.81
CA GLU A 271 7.53 12.56 14.18
C GLU A 271 8.21 11.19 14.03
N GLU A 272 8.16 10.38 15.09
CA GLU A 272 8.75 9.04 15.06
C GLU A 272 7.99 8.12 14.09
N GLY A 273 6.66 8.25 14.05
CA GLY A 273 5.82 7.49 13.12
C GLY A 273 6.09 7.85 11.67
N ILE A 274 6.23 9.14 11.36
CA ILE A 274 6.55 9.63 10.02
C ILE A 274 7.96 9.17 9.62
N ALA A 275 8.94 9.26 10.53
CA ALA A 275 10.29 8.78 10.28
C ALA A 275 10.32 7.27 9.98
N MET A 276 9.57 6.47 10.76
CA MET A 276 9.42 5.02 10.53
C MET A 276 8.81 4.72 9.15
N ALA A 277 7.77 5.45 8.76
CA ALA A 277 7.11 5.30 7.46
C ALA A 277 8.06 5.65 6.30
N ALA A 278 8.75 6.79 6.39
CA ALA A 278 9.71 7.23 5.38
C ALA A 278 10.90 6.26 5.25
N ALA A 279 11.44 5.79 6.38
CA ALA A 279 12.53 4.80 6.38
C ALA A 279 12.10 3.47 5.75
N ALA A 280 10.88 3.00 6.02
CA ALA A 280 10.36 1.75 5.44
C ALA A 280 10.19 1.88 3.91
N GLY A 281 9.63 2.99 3.42
CA GLY A 281 9.52 3.26 1.99
C GLY A 281 10.89 3.31 1.31
N THR A 282 11.86 3.98 1.94
CA THR A 282 13.24 4.09 1.43
C THR A 282 13.98 2.75 1.45
N ALA A 283 13.78 1.94 2.50
CA ALA A 283 14.38 0.60 2.58
C ALA A 283 13.84 -0.33 1.50
N ASN A 284 12.53 -0.26 1.19
CA ASN A 284 11.97 -1.02 0.06
C ASN A 284 12.60 -0.62 -1.28
N ALA A 285 12.92 0.66 -1.49
CA ALA A 285 13.54 1.12 -2.73
C ALA A 285 14.93 0.51 -2.99
N LEU A 286 15.58 -0.04 -1.97
CA LEU A 286 16.85 -0.79 -2.06
C LEU A 286 16.66 -2.29 -2.32
N SER A 287 15.43 -2.78 -2.33
CA SER A 287 15.09 -4.19 -2.58
C SER A 287 14.68 -4.41 -4.03
N ALA A 288 15.02 -5.57 -4.58
CA ALA A 288 14.54 -6.00 -5.89
C ALA A 288 13.04 -6.39 -5.90
N MET A 289 12.49 -6.72 -4.74
CA MET A 289 11.09 -7.16 -4.58
C MET A 289 10.26 -6.11 -3.87
N ALA A 290 9.04 -5.89 -4.35
CA ALA A 290 8.05 -5.07 -3.66
C ALA A 290 7.65 -5.68 -2.30
N GLY A 291 7.43 -4.82 -1.31
CA GLY A 291 7.08 -5.26 0.04
C GLY A 291 8.19 -6.05 0.72
N SER A 292 9.44 -5.68 0.48
CA SER A 292 10.62 -6.32 1.08
C SER A 292 11.53 -5.27 1.70
N VAL A 293 11.71 -5.36 3.00
CA VAL A 293 12.51 -4.44 3.81
C VAL A 293 13.47 -5.23 4.68
N ASP A 294 14.76 -5.07 4.42
CA ASP A 294 15.79 -5.65 5.30
C ASP A 294 15.81 -4.90 6.64
N PRO A 295 15.68 -5.60 7.79
CA PRO A 295 15.60 -4.95 9.10
C PRO A 295 16.83 -4.13 9.50
N ASP A 296 18.03 -4.51 9.07
CA ASP A 296 19.25 -3.77 9.38
C ASP A 296 19.33 -2.48 8.53
N THR A 297 19.01 -2.59 7.24
CA THR A 297 18.87 -1.44 6.34
C THR A 297 17.83 -0.46 6.85
N PHE A 298 16.67 -0.95 7.27
CA PHE A 298 15.62 -0.12 7.85
C PHE A 298 16.11 0.63 9.11
N ARG A 299 16.74 -0.06 10.05
CA ARG A 299 17.27 0.58 11.27
C ARG A 299 18.29 1.65 10.98
N ARG A 300 19.18 1.40 10.04
CA ARG A 300 20.19 2.38 9.59
C ARG A 300 19.52 3.61 8.96
N LEU A 301 18.56 3.40 8.07
CA LEU A 301 17.84 4.50 7.40
C LEU A 301 16.98 5.29 8.38
N LEU A 302 16.33 4.64 9.34
CA LEU A 302 15.52 5.30 10.36
C LEU A 302 16.32 6.35 11.14
N GLY A 303 17.59 6.06 11.45
CA GLY A 303 18.49 7.02 12.09
C GLY A 303 18.99 8.15 11.19
N GLN A 304 18.65 8.12 9.89
CA GLN A 304 19.08 9.12 8.89
C GLN A 304 17.91 9.93 8.31
N VAL A 305 16.67 9.57 8.64
CA VAL A 305 15.50 10.37 8.24
C VAL A 305 15.45 11.64 9.06
N GLU A 306 15.37 12.78 8.37
CA GLU A 306 15.21 14.07 9.00
C GLU A 306 13.74 14.49 8.98
N ILE A 307 13.19 14.82 10.15
CA ILE A 307 11.83 15.33 10.30
C ILE A 307 11.89 16.80 10.68
N SER A 308 11.25 17.65 9.93
CA SER A 308 11.06 19.07 10.27
C SER A 308 9.57 19.38 10.44
N ARG A 309 9.25 20.09 11.52
CA ARG A 309 7.93 20.69 11.71
C ARG A 309 7.90 22.04 10.98
N MET A 310 6.85 22.23 10.17
CA MET A 310 6.70 23.41 9.32
C MET A 310 5.73 24.43 9.92
#